data_1b0982171fa17c0f8229e6be1fd653d2
#
_entry.id   1b0982171fa17c0f8229e6be1fd653d2
#
_cell.length_a   1.000
_cell.length_b   1.000
_cell.length_c   1.000
_cell.angle_alpha   90.00
_cell.angle_beta   90.00
_cell.angle_gamma   90.00
#
_symmetry.space_group_name_H-M   'P 1'
#
loop_
_entity.id
_entity.type
_entity.pdbx_description
1 polymer ?
#
loop_
_entity_poly.entity_id
_entity_poly.type
_entity_poly.pdbx_seq_one_letter_code
_entity_poly.pdbx_strand_id
1 'polypeptide(L)'
;YKEWQVTELTIIMYHYIRPIVGSEFPGLKGLEMEGFKRQLDFLETNYSIVSSEQVIDKITKNKALPPKACWLTFDDGYKDHYQYALPELVNRGLSGAFFPPRVPIQENVVLDVNLIHHILSCSNDINKLVTDLNHLCLQLGVTSEQIQEYYKEYAVANRFDNADTIFFKRMLQHVLPDQIRNEIASILFEKVVGIPEAEFSNRLYMNVDEVRKLVSS
;
A
#
# COMPACT_ATOMS: atom_id res chain seq x y z
N TYR A 1 -17.33 -1.06 42.16
CA TYR A 1 -16.45 -0.56 41.13
C TYR A 1 -16.56 -1.57 39.94
N LYS A 2 -17.17 -1.15 38.81
CA LYS A 2 -17.07 -1.92 37.55
C LYS A 2 -15.64 -1.76 37.07
N GLU A 3 -14.85 -2.81 37.15
CA GLU A 3 -13.58 -2.88 36.43
C GLU A 3 -13.89 -2.72 34.93
N TRP A 4 -13.41 -1.64 34.35
CA TRP A 4 -13.40 -1.48 32.91
C TRP A 4 -12.39 -2.49 32.37
N GLN A 5 -12.84 -3.65 31.91
CA GLN A 5 -11.99 -4.52 31.11
C GLN A 5 -11.71 -3.77 29.82
N VAL A 6 -10.52 -3.20 29.75
CA VAL A 6 -10.00 -2.65 28.49
C VAL A 6 -9.80 -3.84 27.56
N THR A 7 -10.75 -4.06 26.68
CA THR A 7 -10.61 -5.09 25.63
C THR A 7 -9.80 -4.42 24.53
N GLU A 8 -8.51 -4.68 24.49
CA GLU A 8 -7.63 -4.19 23.42
C GLU A 8 -7.94 -4.96 22.14
N LEU A 9 -8.12 -4.24 21.04
CA LEU A 9 -8.19 -4.78 19.69
C LEU A 9 -6.86 -4.49 18.99
N THR A 10 -6.14 -5.55 18.62
CA THR A 10 -5.00 -5.45 17.71
C THR A 10 -5.51 -5.42 16.28
N ILE A 11 -5.07 -4.45 15.49
CA ILE A 11 -5.38 -4.35 14.06
C ILE A 11 -4.09 -4.59 13.29
N ILE A 12 -4.08 -5.61 12.44
CA ILE A 12 -2.97 -5.89 11.53
C ILE A 12 -3.38 -5.45 10.14
N MET A 13 -2.63 -4.52 9.56
CA MET A 13 -2.89 -3.94 8.26
C MET A 13 -1.92 -4.50 7.23
N TYR A 14 -2.46 -5.06 6.15
CA TYR A 14 -1.73 -5.62 5.03
C TYR A 14 -1.92 -4.78 3.77
N HIS A 15 -0.85 -4.71 2.97
CA HIS A 15 -0.84 -4.11 1.63
C HIS A 15 -0.42 -5.17 0.61
N TYR A 16 0.78 -5.06 0.00
CA TYR A 16 1.27 -6.06 -0.94
C TYR A 16 1.54 -7.41 -0.28
N ILE A 17 0.85 -8.47 -0.72
CA ILE A 17 1.08 -9.86 -0.33
C ILE A 17 1.22 -10.67 -1.61
N ARG A 18 2.45 -10.95 -2.04
CA ARG A 18 2.72 -11.62 -3.31
C ARG A 18 4.07 -12.32 -3.32
N PRO A 19 4.30 -13.26 -4.26
CA PRO A 19 5.66 -13.66 -4.59
C PRO A 19 6.44 -12.46 -5.13
N ILE A 20 7.50 -12.03 -4.44
CA ILE A 20 8.33 -10.88 -4.82
C ILE A 20 9.63 -11.36 -5.45
N VAL A 21 10.28 -12.34 -4.81
CA VAL A 21 11.52 -12.93 -5.32
C VAL A 21 11.26 -13.60 -6.67
N GLY A 22 12.00 -13.18 -7.70
CA GLY A 22 11.82 -13.68 -9.06
C GLY A 22 10.62 -13.09 -9.82
N SER A 23 9.90 -12.13 -9.24
CA SER A 23 8.83 -11.40 -9.92
C SER A 23 9.37 -10.33 -10.86
N GLU A 24 8.47 -9.69 -11.62
CA GLU A 24 8.76 -8.52 -12.46
C GLU A 24 9.25 -7.31 -11.63
N PHE A 25 8.87 -7.24 -10.34
CA PHE A 25 9.21 -6.14 -9.42
C PHE A 25 9.92 -6.64 -8.16
N PRO A 26 11.13 -7.21 -8.26
CA PRO A 26 11.82 -7.80 -7.11
C PRO A 26 12.28 -6.77 -6.07
N GLY A 27 12.34 -5.49 -6.44
CA GLY A 27 12.64 -4.37 -5.52
C GLY A 27 11.42 -3.85 -4.75
N LEU A 28 10.21 -4.36 -5.01
CA LEU A 28 9.00 -3.91 -4.32
C LEU A 28 9.04 -4.30 -2.83
N LYS A 29 8.81 -3.32 -1.96
CA LYS A 29 8.72 -3.56 -0.51
C LYS A 29 7.33 -4.11 -0.16
N GLY A 30 7.17 -5.42 -0.23
CA GLY A 30 5.94 -6.12 0.10
C GLY A 30 6.21 -7.32 1.01
N LEU A 31 5.17 -8.05 1.34
CA LEU A 31 5.22 -9.26 2.14
C LEU A 31 5.20 -10.50 1.23
N GLU A 32 6.25 -11.30 1.32
CA GLU A 32 6.33 -12.61 0.67
C GLU A 32 5.27 -13.57 1.21
N MET A 33 4.75 -14.45 0.37
CA MET A 33 3.72 -15.42 0.74
C MET A 33 4.08 -16.29 1.94
N GLU A 34 5.32 -16.78 1.99
CA GLU A 34 5.80 -17.56 3.14
C GLU A 34 5.91 -16.71 4.42
N GLY A 35 6.17 -15.41 4.27
CA GLY A 35 6.12 -14.45 5.37
C GLY A 35 4.71 -14.26 5.89
N PHE A 36 3.74 -14.11 4.98
CA PHE A 36 2.33 -13.98 5.31
C PHE A 36 1.80 -15.21 6.07
N LYS A 37 2.07 -16.42 5.55
CA LYS A 37 1.67 -17.67 6.21
C LYS A 37 2.24 -17.77 7.63
N ARG A 38 3.54 -17.50 7.81
CA ARG A 38 4.15 -17.52 9.15
C ARG A 38 3.55 -16.46 10.09
N GLN A 39 3.17 -15.29 9.58
CA GLN A 39 2.47 -14.31 10.40
C GLN A 39 1.08 -14.82 10.82
N LEU A 40 0.32 -15.45 9.92
CA LEU A 40 -0.95 -16.07 10.27
C LEU A 40 -0.77 -17.17 11.31
N ASP A 41 0.21 -18.07 11.16
CA ASP A 41 0.50 -19.13 12.16
C ASP A 41 0.75 -18.53 13.56
N PHE A 42 1.52 -17.44 13.62
CA PHE A 42 1.78 -16.73 14.86
C PHE A 42 0.51 -16.10 15.44
N LEU A 43 -0.31 -15.46 14.59
CA LEU A 43 -1.54 -14.79 15.00
C LEU A 43 -2.59 -15.80 15.50
N GLU A 44 -2.78 -16.91 14.82
CA GLU A 44 -3.69 -17.99 15.25
C GLU A 44 -3.28 -18.59 16.61
N THR A 45 -1.97 -18.69 16.86
CA THR A 45 -1.44 -19.23 18.12
C THR A 45 -1.58 -18.26 19.29
N ASN A 46 -1.47 -16.95 19.06
CA ASN A 46 -1.30 -15.95 20.11
C ASN A 46 -2.48 -15.00 20.29
N TYR A 47 -3.39 -14.95 19.32
CA TYR A 47 -4.53 -14.03 19.26
C TYR A 47 -5.83 -14.76 18.94
N SER A 48 -6.94 -14.11 19.25
CA SER A 48 -8.27 -14.51 18.77
C SER A 48 -8.60 -13.66 17.54
N ILE A 49 -8.49 -14.22 16.34
CA ILE A 49 -8.81 -13.50 15.10
C ILE A 49 -10.34 -13.33 15.05
N VAL A 50 -10.76 -12.07 14.89
CA VAL A 50 -12.17 -11.65 14.91
C VAL A 50 -12.65 -11.19 13.55
N SER A 51 -13.93 -11.40 13.26
CA SER A 51 -14.57 -10.91 12.03
C SER A 51 -14.89 -9.42 12.12
N SER A 52 -15.12 -8.79 10.97
CA SER A 52 -15.60 -7.41 10.87
C SER A 52 -16.94 -7.21 11.59
N GLU A 53 -17.83 -8.20 11.55
CA GLU A 53 -19.12 -8.17 12.27
C GLU A 53 -18.93 -8.07 13.77
N GLN A 54 -18.00 -8.85 14.34
CA GLN A 54 -17.69 -8.79 15.77
C GLN A 54 -17.14 -7.42 16.18
N VAL A 55 -16.28 -6.81 15.34
CA VAL A 55 -15.75 -5.47 15.56
C VAL A 55 -16.87 -4.41 15.49
N ILE A 56 -17.75 -4.49 14.50
CA ILE A 56 -18.90 -3.60 14.35
C ILE A 56 -19.86 -3.75 15.54
N ASP A 57 -20.14 -4.99 15.96
CA ASP A 57 -20.99 -5.27 17.12
C ASP A 57 -20.38 -4.74 18.44
N LYS A 58 -19.06 -4.78 18.56
CA LYS A 58 -18.37 -4.13 19.69
C LYS A 58 -18.60 -2.62 19.70
N ILE A 59 -18.45 -1.97 18.54
CA ILE A 59 -18.57 -0.51 18.43
C ILE A 59 -20.03 -0.05 18.58
N THR A 60 -20.95 -0.74 17.92
CA THR A 60 -22.36 -0.29 17.84
C THR A 60 -23.26 -0.80 18.96
N LYS A 61 -22.96 -2.00 19.48
CA LYS A 61 -23.81 -2.71 20.48
C LYS A 61 -23.06 -2.96 21.78
N ASN A 62 -21.82 -2.50 21.90
CA ASN A 62 -20.93 -2.73 23.05
C ASN A 62 -20.78 -4.23 23.46
N LYS A 63 -20.86 -5.14 22.48
CA LYS A 63 -20.59 -6.55 22.72
C LYS A 63 -19.11 -6.78 23.04
N ALA A 64 -18.81 -7.69 23.95
CA ALA A 64 -17.43 -8.03 24.30
C ALA A 64 -16.71 -8.73 23.12
N LEU A 65 -15.46 -8.35 22.87
CA LEU A 65 -14.56 -9.11 22.04
C LEU A 65 -13.84 -10.18 22.88
N PRO A 66 -13.39 -11.28 22.27
CA PRO A 66 -12.58 -12.26 22.98
C PRO A 66 -11.26 -11.64 23.48
N PRO A 67 -10.60 -12.24 24.48
CA PRO A 67 -9.27 -11.82 24.90
C PRO A 67 -8.29 -11.86 23.73
N LYS A 68 -7.36 -10.88 23.70
CA LYS A 68 -6.37 -10.76 22.62
C LYS A 68 -7.01 -10.73 21.21
N ALA A 69 -8.11 -10.00 21.06
CA ALA A 69 -8.77 -9.85 19.76
C ALA A 69 -7.82 -9.26 18.71
N CYS A 70 -7.79 -9.85 17.53
CA CYS A 70 -7.00 -9.40 16.40
C CYS A 70 -7.85 -9.32 15.13
N TRP A 71 -7.84 -8.18 14.46
CA TRP A 71 -8.58 -7.94 13.23
C TRP A 71 -7.60 -7.78 12.07
N LEU A 72 -7.77 -8.58 11.02
CA LEU A 72 -6.94 -8.54 9.83
C LEU A 72 -7.57 -7.58 8.81
N THR A 73 -6.81 -6.61 8.34
CA THR A 73 -7.26 -5.64 7.35
C THR A 73 -6.33 -5.62 6.13
N PHE A 74 -6.91 -5.37 4.94
CA PHE A 74 -6.23 -5.43 3.65
C PHE A 74 -6.58 -4.17 2.86
N ASP A 75 -5.62 -3.27 2.71
CA ASP A 75 -5.82 -1.96 2.09
C ASP A 75 -5.44 -1.95 0.60
N ASP A 76 -5.84 -0.89 -0.10
CA ASP A 76 -5.52 -0.56 -1.50
C ASP A 76 -6.12 -1.48 -2.58
N GLY A 77 -6.85 -2.54 -2.21
CA GLY A 77 -7.60 -3.35 -3.18
C GLY A 77 -6.74 -4.08 -4.22
N TYR A 78 -5.51 -4.46 -3.86
CA TYR A 78 -4.62 -5.17 -4.78
C TYR A 78 -5.20 -6.53 -5.23
N LYS A 79 -4.92 -6.88 -6.47
CA LYS A 79 -5.25 -8.21 -7.02
C LYS A 79 -4.63 -9.36 -6.21
N ASP A 80 -3.52 -9.08 -5.55
CA ASP A 80 -2.86 -9.98 -4.60
C ASP A 80 -3.79 -10.49 -3.51
N HIS A 81 -4.68 -9.62 -3.01
CA HIS A 81 -5.61 -9.97 -1.95
C HIS A 81 -6.58 -11.07 -2.40
N TYR A 82 -7.04 -10.98 -3.65
CA TYR A 82 -7.90 -11.99 -4.25
C TYR A 82 -7.12 -13.26 -4.62
N GLN A 83 -5.92 -13.10 -5.18
CA GLN A 83 -5.15 -14.23 -5.71
C GLN A 83 -4.41 -15.03 -4.64
N TYR A 84 -3.95 -14.37 -3.57
CA TYR A 84 -3.05 -14.96 -2.59
C TYR A 84 -3.60 -14.91 -1.16
N ALA A 85 -4.08 -13.74 -0.69
CA ALA A 85 -4.52 -13.62 0.69
C ALA A 85 -5.84 -14.34 0.94
N LEU A 86 -6.85 -14.14 0.09
CA LEU A 86 -8.17 -14.75 0.25
C LEU A 86 -8.11 -16.30 0.31
N PRO A 87 -7.46 -17.01 -0.62
CA PRO A 87 -7.38 -18.47 -0.55
C PRO A 87 -6.74 -18.97 0.77
N GLU A 88 -5.72 -18.27 1.27
CA GLU A 88 -5.04 -18.62 2.50
C GLU A 88 -5.97 -18.42 3.73
N LEU A 89 -6.72 -17.30 3.75
CA LEU A 89 -7.71 -17.06 4.81
C LEU A 89 -8.83 -18.09 4.79
N VAL A 90 -9.39 -18.39 3.62
CA VAL A 90 -10.45 -19.38 3.45
C VAL A 90 -9.99 -20.78 3.92
N ASN A 91 -8.78 -21.20 3.53
CA ASN A 91 -8.21 -22.50 3.91
C ASN A 91 -8.04 -22.64 5.43
N ARG A 92 -7.86 -21.53 6.14
CA ARG A 92 -7.70 -21.48 7.61
C ARG A 92 -9.01 -21.19 8.35
N GLY A 93 -10.10 -20.89 7.65
CA GLY A 93 -11.35 -20.43 8.25
C GLY A 93 -11.24 -19.07 8.93
N LEU A 94 -10.36 -18.21 8.44
CA LEU A 94 -10.11 -16.88 8.99
C LEU A 94 -10.87 -15.81 8.19
N SER A 95 -11.26 -14.73 8.88
CA SER A 95 -11.90 -13.57 8.28
C SER A 95 -10.91 -12.41 8.10
N GLY A 96 -11.09 -11.62 7.02
CA GLY A 96 -10.37 -10.38 6.77
C GLY A 96 -11.31 -9.26 6.33
N ALA A 97 -10.95 -8.02 6.60
CA ALA A 97 -11.63 -6.84 6.09
C ALA A 97 -10.83 -6.22 4.94
N PHE A 98 -11.46 -6.04 3.79
CA PHE A 98 -10.82 -5.52 2.60
C PHE A 98 -11.32 -4.12 2.28
N PHE A 99 -10.42 -3.18 2.02
CA PHE A 99 -10.70 -1.77 1.77
C PHE A 99 -10.23 -1.35 0.37
N PRO A 100 -10.93 -1.81 -0.69
CA PRO A 100 -10.56 -1.47 -2.06
C PRO A 100 -10.94 -0.01 -2.37
N PRO A 101 -10.02 0.82 -2.89
CA PRO A 101 -10.32 2.17 -3.32
C PRO A 101 -11.15 2.15 -4.61
N ARG A 102 -12.18 3.01 -4.66
CA ARG A 102 -13.10 3.06 -5.80
C ARG A 102 -12.42 3.51 -7.09
N VAL A 103 -11.60 4.56 -7.00
CA VAL A 103 -11.06 5.25 -8.18
C VAL A 103 -10.18 4.35 -9.05
N PRO A 104 -9.17 3.64 -8.53
CA PRO A 104 -8.38 2.70 -9.33
C PRO A 104 -9.22 1.64 -10.05
N ILE A 105 -10.24 1.12 -9.36
CA ILE A 105 -11.08 0.01 -9.88
C ILE A 105 -12.03 0.48 -10.98
N GLN A 106 -12.54 1.72 -10.91
CA GLN A 106 -13.52 2.24 -11.86
C GLN A 106 -12.90 3.04 -13.00
N GLU A 107 -11.78 3.72 -12.76
CA GLU A 107 -11.19 4.69 -13.70
C GLU A 107 -9.87 4.20 -14.31
N ASN A 108 -9.41 3.00 -13.93
CA ASN A 108 -8.16 2.39 -14.40
C ASN A 108 -6.93 3.30 -14.23
N VAL A 109 -6.86 4.00 -13.09
CA VAL A 109 -5.71 4.81 -12.70
C VAL A 109 -4.93 4.13 -11.58
N VAL A 110 -3.68 4.49 -11.42
CA VAL A 110 -2.84 3.98 -10.33
C VAL A 110 -2.74 5.05 -9.25
N LEU A 111 -2.89 4.67 -7.98
CA LEU A 111 -2.67 5.61 -6.86
C LEU A 111 -1.24 6.13 -6.88
N ASP A 112 -1.04 7.42 -6.60
CA ASP A 112 0.28 8.08 -6.61
C ASP A 112 1.32 7.31 -5.79
N VAL A 113 0.92 6.80 -4.62
CA VAL A 113 1.80 6.01 -3.76
C VAL A 113 2.28 4.73 -4.45
N ASN A 114 1.42 4.10 -5.25
CA ASN A 114 1.76 2.86 -5.96
C ASN A 114 2.61 3.14 -7.20
N LEU A 115 2.39 4.25 -7.90
CA LEU A 115 3.31 4.71 -8.96
C LEU A 115 4.72 4.87 -8.39
N ILE A 116 4.85 5.59 -7.27
CA ILE A 116 6.14 5.84 -6.60
C ILE A 116 6.80 4.52 -6.17
N HIS A 117 6.05 3.58 -5.58
CA HIS A 117 6.58 2.30 -5.15
C HIS A 117 7.15 1.50 -6.32
N HIS A 118 6.46 1.47 -7.47
CA HIS A 118 6.90 0.72 -8.63
C HIS A 118 8.06 1.43 -9.36
N ILE A 119 8.08 2.75 -9.46
CA ILE A 119 9.24 3.52 -9.95
C ILE A 119 10.49 3.16 -9.12
N LEU A 120 10.38 3.22 -7.79
CA LEU A 120 11.50 2.90 -6.90
C LEU A 120 11.91 1.43 -6.97
N SER A 121 10.98 0.51 -7.20
CA SER A 121 11.26 -0.92 -7.32
C SER A 121 11.99 -1.31 -8.61
N CYS A 122 11.81 -0.53 -9.68
CA CYS A 122 12.43 -0.74 -10.98
C CYS A 122 13.75 0.01 -11.15
N SER A 123 14.09 0.93 -10.25
CA SER A 123 15.30 1.75 -10.36
C SER A 123 16.33 1.38 -9.28
N ASN A 124 17.56 1.12 -9.71
CA ASN A 124 18.71 0.91 -8.81
C ASN A 124 19.52 2.21 -8.57
N ASP A 125 19.12 3.33 -9.18
CA ASP A 125 19.84 4.60 -9.11
C ASP A 125 18.89 5.74 -8.72
N ILE A 126 18.82 6.00 -7.42
CA ILE A 126 18.01 7.08 -6.87
C ILE A 126 18.49 8.46 -7.31
N ASN A 127 19.81 8.66 -7.51
CA ASN A 127 20.34 9.94 -7.94
C ASN A 127 19.84 10.31 -9.34
N LYS A 128 19.74 9.30 -10.22
CA LYS A 128 19.15 9.49 -11.55
C LYS A 128 17.66 9.84 -11.45
N LEU A 129 16.90 9.17 -10.57
CA LEU A 129 15.49 9.50 -10.37
C LEU A 129 15.30 10.93 -9.85
N VAL A 130 16.12 11.37 -8.89
CA VAL A 130 16.09 12.76 -8.39
C VAL A 130 16.48 13.74 -9.46
N THR A 131 17.47 13.42 -10.30
CA THR A 131 17.86 14.26 -11.44
C THR A 131 16.72 14.41 -12.46
N ASP A 132 16.08 13.30 -12.81
CA ASP A 132 14.93 13.29 -13.73
C ASP A 132 13.73 14.06 -13.14
N LEU A 133 13.43 13.87 -11.86
CA LEU A 133 12.40 14.62 -11.12
C LEU A 133 12.66 16.13 -11.18
N ASN A 134 13.87 16.57 -10.83
CA ASN A 134 14.25 17.98 -10.83
C ASN A 134 14.15 18.60 -12.24
N HIS A 135 14.56 17.85 -13.26
CA HIS A 135 14.44 18.29 -14.65
C HIS A 135 12.97 18.52 -15.05
N LEU A 136 12.08 17.57 -14.71
CA LEU A 136 10.65 17.70 -14.97
C LEU A 136 10.02 18.85 -14.17
N CYS A 137 10.43 19.04 -12.91
CA CYS A 137 10.00 20.18 -12.11
C CYS A 137 10.31 21.52 -12.81
N LEU A 138 11.55 21.66 -13.33
CA LEU A 138 11.95 22.89 -14.08
C LEU A 138 11.12 23.08 -15.34
N GLN A 139 10.86 22.02 -16.10
CA GLN A 139 10.03 22.08 -17.32
C GLN A 139 8.58 22.50 -17.02
N LEU A 140 8.06 22.15 -15.83
CA LEU A 140 6.70 22.48 -15.39
C LEU A 140 6.62 23.77 -14.55
N GLY A 141 7.68 24.59 -14.54
CA GLY A 141 7.68 25.93 -13.97
C GLY A 141 8.04 26.02 -12.48
N VAL A 142 8.51 24.94 -11.86
CA VAL A 142 9.12 25.00 -10.52
C VAL A 142 10.53 25.54 -10.65
N THR A 143 10.90 26.56 -9.86
CA THR A 143 12.23 27.19 -10.00
C THR A 143 13.34 26.39 -9.33
N SER A 144 14.59 26.65 -9.74
CA SER A 144 15.76 26.00 -9.11
C SER A 144 15.87 26.32 -7.62
N GLU A 145 15.51 27.54 -7.23
CA GLU A 145 15.51 28.00 -5.83
C GLU A 145 14.49 27.21 -5.00
N GLN A 146 13.27 27.03 -5.53
CA GLN A 146 12.23 26.23 -4.88
C GLN A 146 12.66 24.77 -4.70
N ILE A 147 13.28 24.16 -5.74
CA ILE A 147 13.78 22.79 -5.66
C ILE A 147 14.84 22.66 -4.56
N GLN A 148 15.75 23.63 -4.45
CA GLN A 148 16.78 23.63 -3.40
C GLN A 148 16.17 23.79 -2.02
N GLU A 149 15.16 24.64 -1.84
CA GLU A 149 14.43 24.81 -0.59
C GLU A 149 13.71 23.48 -0.20
N TYR A 150 13.00 22.86 -1.14
CA TYR A 150 12.35 21.58 -0.93
C TYR A 150 13.35 20.48 -0.56
N TYR A 151 14.51 20.44 -1.24
CA TYR A 151 15.53 19.44 -0.89
C TYR A 151 16.06 19.66 0.53
N LYS A 152 16.35 20.90 0.91
CA LYS A 152 16.81 21.24 2.26
C LYS A 152 15.79 20.87 3.34
N GLU A 153 14.50 21.03 3.06
CA GLU A 153 13.43 20.78 4.00
C GLU A 153 13.05 19.28 4.09
N TYR A 154 12.97 18.62 2.95
CA TYR A 154 12.39 17.28 2.88
C TYR A 154 13.39 16.13 2.70
N ALA A 155 14.64 16.37 2.33
CA ALA A 155 15.65 15.34 2.15
C ALA A 155 16.26 14.90 3.51
N VAL A 156 15.42 14.36 4.37
CA VAL A 156 15.82 13.91 5.72
C VAL A 156 15.73 12.40 5.81
N ALA A 157 16.89 11.72 5.84
CA ALA A 157 16.97 10.27 5.93
C ALA A 157 16.28 9.72 7.19
N ASN A 158 15.72 8.52 7.09
CA ASN A 158 15.18 7.78 8.21
C ASN A 158 15.81 6.37 8.29
N ARG A 159 15.27 5.51 9.18
CA ARG A 159 15.80 4.13 9.35
C ARG A 159 15.59 3.22 8.14
N PHE A 160 14.73 3.58 7.19
CA PHE A 160 14.34 2.74 6.06
C PHE A 160 14.87 3.26 4.71
N ASP A 161 14.99 4.60 4.57
CA ASP A 161 15.29 5.25 3.31
C ASP A 161 16.33 6.36 3.51
N ASN A 162 17.23 6.52 2.52
CA ASN A 162 18.17 7.64 2.49
C ASN A 162 17.48 8.97 2.14
N ALA A 163 18.21 10.07 2.24
CA ALA A 163 17.69 11.42 2.03
C ALA A 163 17.06 11.61 0.63
N ASP A 164 17.71 11.11 -0.42
CA ASP A 164 17.24 11.25 -1.80
C ASP A 164 15.95 10.45 -2.04
N THR A 165 15.84 9.24 -1.47
CA THR A 165 14.62 8.45 -1.54
C THR A 165 13.46 9.13 -0.82
N ILE A 166 13.72 9.71 0.36
CA ILE A 166 12.71 10.47 1.10
C ILE A 166 12.29 11.71 0.31
N PHE A 167 13.25 12.47 -0.22
CA PHE A 167 12.97 13.63 -1.05
C PHE A 167 12.10 13.27 -2.24
N PHE A 168 12.49 12.26 -3.03
CA PHE A 168 11.71 11.77 -4.17
C PHE A 168 10.27 11.43 -3.79
N LYS A 169 10.09 10.67 -2.71
CA LYS A 169 8.76 10.31 -2.20
C LYS A 169 7.96 11.55 -1.81
N ARG A 170 8.55 12.46 -1.03
CA ARG A 170 7.85 13.65 -0.52
C ARG A 170 7.41 14.59 -1.64
N MET A 171 8.28 14.83 -2.63
CA MET A 171 7.95 15.64 -3.80
C MET A 171 6.70 15.10 -4.50
N LEU A 172 6.64 13.78 -4.75
CA LEU A 172 5.57 13.13 -5.48
C LEU A 172 4.36 12.72 -4.60
N GLN A 173 4.42 12.90 -3.29
CA GLN A 173 3.28 12.61 -2.39
C GLN A 173 2.50 13.86 -1.98
N HIS A 174 3.17 14.97 -1.66
CA HIS A 174 2.49 16.14 -1.10
C HIS A 174 3.24 17.49 -1.22
N VAL A 175 4.48 17.55 -1.67
CA VAL A 175 5.22 18.82 -1.75
C VAL A 175 4.85 19.59 -3.01
N LEU A 176 4.87 18.94 -4.17
CA LEU A 176 4.47 19.56 -5.42
C LEU A 176 2.95 19.78 -5.49
N PRO A 177 2.48 20.83 -6.18
CA PRO A 177 1.07 20.98 -6.51
C PRO A 177 0.52 19.75 -7.24
N ASP A 178 -0.72 19.37 -6.95
CA ASP A 178 -1.34 18.12 -7.43
C ASP A 178 -1.18 17.90 -8.94
N GLN A 179 -1.41 18.94 -9.74
CA GLN A 179 -1.34 18.84 -11.20
C GLN A 179 0.09 18.52 -11.68
N ILE A 180 1.09 19.20 -11.12
CA ILE A 180 2.51 18.98 -11.46
C ILE A 180 2.95 17.60 -10.97
N ARG A 181 2.54 17.22 -9.76
CA ARG A 181 2.87 15.95 -9.14
C ARG A 181 2.37 14.78 -9.97
N ASN A 182 1.11 14.81 -10.37
CA ASN A 182 0.49 13.72 -11.13
C ASN A 182 1.13 13.58 -12.51
N GLU A 183 1.41 14.70 -13.19
CA GLU A 183 2.09 14.69 -14.48
C GLU A 183 3.51 14.11 -14.39
N ILE A 184 4.30 14.54 -13.41
CA ILE A 184 5.65 14.01 -13.20
C ILE A 184 5.62 12.53 -12.83
N ALA A 185 4.72 12.11 -11.93
CA ALA A 185 4.60 10.73 -11.52
C ALA A 185 4.26 9.81 -12.69
N SER A 186 3.33 10.20 -13.56
CA SER A 186 2.94 9.46 -14.76
C SER A 186 4.12 9.37 -15.76
N ILE A 187 4.79 10.48 -16.06
CA ILE A 187 5.96 10.49 -16.97
C ILE A 187 7.08 9.57 -16.44
N LEU A 188 7.41 9.70 -15.16
CA LEU A 188 8.47 8.86 -14.56
C LEU A 188 8.07 7.39 -14.52
N PHE A 189 6.80 7.09 -14.26
CA PHE A 189 6.30 5.73 -14.24
C PHE A 189 6.44 5.08 -15.63
N GLU A 190 5.93 5.70 -16.68
CA GLU A 190 6.06 5.17 -18.04
C GLU A 190 7.52 5.02 -18.48
N LYS A 191 8.38 5.99 -18.12
CA LYS A 191 9.81 5.97 -18.44
C LYS A 191 10.56 4.83 -17.75
N VAL A 192 10.24 4.55 -16.48
CA VAL A 192 11.02 3.63 -15.61
C VAL A 192 10.42 2.22 -15.59
N VAL A 193 9.09 2.12 -15.52
CA VAL A 193 8.36 0.84 -15.46
C VAL A 193 8.08 0.31 -16.87
N GLY A 194 7.88 1.20 -17.85
CA GLY A 194 7.73 0.82 -19.26
C GLY A 194 6.36 0.22 -19.62
N ILE A 195 5.36 0.40 -18.74
CA ILE A 195 3.99 -0.11 -18.93
C ILE A 195 3.04 1.09 -18.86
N PRO A 196 2.07 1.24 -19.78
CA PRO A 196 1.05 2.27 -19.69
C PRO A 196 0.27 2.17 -18.37
N GLU A 197 0.01 3.30 -17.71
CA GLU A 197 -0.62 3.33 -16.39
C GLU A 197 -1.96 2.58 -16.33
N ALA A 198 -2.82 2.76 -17.33
CA ALA A 198 -4.13 2.10 -17.39
C ALA A 198 -4.01 0.57 -17.51
N GLU A 199 -3.02 0.06 -18.26
CA GLU A 199 -2.73 -1.36 -18.33
C GLU A 199 -2.22 -1.87 -16.98
N PHE A 200 -1.31 -1.12 -16.36
CA PHE A 200 -0.74 -1.48 -15.08
C PHE A 200 -1.80 -1.47 -13.96
N SER A 201 -2.72 -0.50 -13.95
CA SER A 201 -3.85 -0.47 -13.02
C SER A 201 -4.66 -1.76 -13.06
N ASN A 202 -4.99 -2.25 -14.26
CA ASN A 202 -5.71 -3.52 -14.45
C ASN A 202 -4.92 -4.76 -13.96
N ARG A 203 -3.58 -4.68 -13.92
CA ARG A 203 -2.73 -5.75 -13.40
C ARG A 203 -2.57 -5.67 -11.89
N LEU A 204 -2.61 -4.47 -11.32
CA LEU A 204 -2.33 -4.20 -9.92
C LEU A 204 -3.56 -4.37 -9.03
N TYR A 205 -4.72 -3.85 -9.46
CA TYR A 205 -5.93 -3.81 -8.65
C TYR A 205 -6.94 -4.88 -9.04
N MET A 206 -7.77 -5.28 -8.07
CA MET A 206 -8.92 -6.12 -8.32
C MET A 206 -9.92 -5.40 -9.23
N ASN A 207 -10.58 -6.16 -10.10
CA ASN A 207 -11.76 -5.68 -10.79
C ASN A 207 -13.03 -5.85 -9.93
N VAL A 208 -14.15 -5.31 -10.41
CA VAL A 208 -15.44 -5.34 -9.68
C VAL A 208 -15.91 -6.77 -9.38
N ASP A 209 -15.66 -7.73 -10.28
CA ASP A 209 -16.09 -9.12 -10.07
C ASP A 209 -15.23 -9.83 -9.03
N GLU A 210 -13.93 -9.53 -8.99
CA GLU A 210 -13.04 -10.02 -7.93
C GLU A 210 -13.43 -9.45 -6.56
N VAL A 211 -13.77 -8.15 -6.49
CA VAL A 211 -14.30 -7.53 -5.25
C VAL A 211 -15.61 -8.17 -4.81
N ARG A 212 -16.54 -8.45 -5.74
CA ARG A 212 -17.79 -9.16 -5.40
C ARG A 212 -17.55 -10.55 -4.83
N LYS A 213 -16.57 -11.26 -5.36
CA LYS A 213 -16.22 -12.60 -4.86
C LYS A 213 -15.63 -12.57 -3.45
N LEU A 214 -14.84 -11.52 -3.10
CA LEU A 214 -14.38 -11.32 -1.72
C LEU A 214 -15.53 -11.25 -0.71
N VAL A 215 -16.64 -10.60 -1.07
CA VAL A 215 -17.79 -10.41 -0.18
C VAL A 215 -18.59 -11.71 -0.01
N SER A 216 -18.53 -12.61 -0.99
CA SER A 216 -19.27 -13.87 -1.00
C SER A 216 -18.49 -15.07 -0.46
N SER A 217 -17.23 -14.88 -0.08
CA SER A 217 -16.34 -15.93 0.44
C SER A 217 -16.26 -15.87 1.95
#